data_43314121acbfa605dd0a8cf43e92bac5
#
_entry.id   43314121acbfa605dd0a8cf43e92bac5
#
_cell.length_a   1.000
_cell.length_b   1.000
_cell.length_c   1.000
_cell.angle_alpha   90.00
_cell.angle_beta   90.00
_cell.angle_gamma   90.00
#
_symmetry.space_group_name_H-M   'P 1'
#
loop_
_entity.id
_entity.type
_entity.pdbx_description
1 polymer ?
#
loop_
_entity_poly.entity_id
_entity_poly.type
_entity_poly.pdbx_seq_one_letter_code
_entity_poly.pdbx_strand_id
1 'polypeptide(L)'
;MNSCLYECHVMHARFAPKAHRFVYRIFLFALDLDELDTLHRKLRLFSFNRRNLYSFRDADYLPTHESVFNGSAVDSANRKSEIVNLKSRVVSHLAQHGIDLTGGRVLLVSLPRVLGYLFNPVSFYFCYDRSGTPVAALPEVTNTFKEMKPYLLGPATLADGAFRLRLPKHFYVSPFSDVDVSFDFQLRTPGDRLSIQIDDYIGAARTLTSTLAGPRQPLTDGRLAWFTLKYPLITLKVISLIHWHALRLWLKNVPWFAKSARAADQRALYRPHASIARDTMIKDQGPGTAEISSPNPLSPKSAGLSPSSLSP
;
A
#
# COMPACT_ATOMS: atom_id res chain seq x y z
N MET A 1 -2.09 7.09 -27.61
CA MET A 1 -2.18 6.18 -26.45
C MET A 1 -1.08 6.52 -25.47
N ASN A 2 -1.46 6.73 -24.21
CA ASN A 2 -0.51 7.01 -23.13
C ASN A 2 0.04 5.73 -22.51
N SER A 3 -0.74 4.65 -22.57
CA SER A 3 -0.35 3.35 -22.04
C SER A 3 0.85 2.77 -22.76
N CYS A 4 1.79 2.20 -22.00
CA CYS A 4 3.03 1.64 -22.51
C CYS A 4 3.57 0.56 -21.55
N LEU A 5 4.72 0.00 -21.88
CA LEU A 5 5.50 -0.83 -20.98
C LEU A 5 6.80 -0.10 -20.58
N TYR A 6 7.36 -0.46 -19.43
CA TYR A 6 8.73 -0.07 -19.06
C TYR A 6 9.55 -1.31 -18.79
N GLU A 7 10.69 -1.45 -19.47
CA GLU A 7 11.64 -2.51 -19.20
C GLU A 7 12.69 -2.02 -18.21
N CYS A 8 12.58 -2.44 -16.95
CA CYS A 8 13.28 -1.82 -15.84
C CYS A 8 14.35 -2.70 -15.21
N HIS A 9 15.40 -2.05 -14.71
CA HIS A 9 16.27 -2.59 -13.69
C HIS A 9 15.73 -2.17 -12.32
N VAL A 10 15.56 -3.15 -11.45
CA VAL A 10 15.30 -2.95 -10.02
C VAL A 10 16.61 -3.17 -9.28
N MET A 11 17.00 -2.22 -8.46
CA MET A 11 18.17 -2.34 -7.58
C MET A 11 17.73 -2.07 -6.14
N HIS A 12 18.17 -2.93 -5.24
CA HIS A 12 18.09 -2.70 -3.81
C HIS A 12 19.50 -2.72 -3.22
N ALA A 13 19.86 -1.68 -2.50
CA ALA A 13 21.14 -1.57 -1.83
C ALA A 13 20.92 -1.19 -0.36
N ARG A 14 21.06 -2.16 0.52
CA ARG A 14 21.07 -1.99 1.97
C ARG A 14 22.47 -1.60 2.43
N PHE A 15 22.57 -0.56 3.27
CA PHE A 15 23.81 -0.07 3.84
C PHE A 15 23.98 -0.51 5.30
N ALA A 16 22.90 -0.49 6.06
CA ALA A 16 22.88 -0.83 7.48
C ALA A 16 21.72 -1.79 7.81
N PRO A 17 21.86 -2.64 8.87
CA PRO A 17 23.05 -2.87 9.69
C PRO A 17 24.14 -3.67 8.98
N LYS A 18 23.83 -4.39 7.89
CA LYS A 18 24.78 -5.14 7.06
C LYS A 18 24.53 -4.86 5.59
N ALA A 19 25.62 -4.60 4.85
CA ALA A 19 25.55 -4.32 3.43
C ALA A 19 25.02 -5.54 2.64
N HIS A 20 24.03 -5.25 1.79
CA HIS A 20 23.46 -6.25 0.88
C HIS A 20 22.89 -5.56 -0.36
N ARG A 21 23.43 -5.89 -1.52
CA ARG A 21 22.99 -5.33 -2.79
C ARG A 21 22.59 -6.40 -3.77
N PHE A 22 21.51 -6.18 -4.51
CA PHE A 22 21.11 -7.01 -5.63
C PHE A 22 20.41 -6.19 -6.70
N VAL A 23 20.47 -6.71 -7.93
CA VAL A 23 19.85 -6.10 -9.10
C VAL A 23 19.15 -7.19 -9.91
N TYR A 24 17.98 -6.90 -10.42
CA TYR A 24 17.27 -7.78 -11.34
C TYR A 24 16.46 -6.97 -12.36
N ARG A 25 16.03 -7.65 -13.43
CA ARG A 25 15.24 -7.03 -14.50
C ARG A 25 13.81 -7.50 -14.44
N ILE A 26 12.90 -6.56 -14.67
CA ILE A 26 11.46 -6.78 -14.81
C ILE A 26 10.92 -5.89 -15.93
N PHE A 27 9.68 -6.10 -16.31
CA PHE A 27 8.92 -5.09 -17.02
C PHE A 27 7.64 -4.76 -16.25
N LEU A 28 7.18 -3.52 -16.42
CA LEU A 28 5.97 -2.98 -15.80
C LEU A 28 5.02 -2.50 -16.88
N PHE A 29 3.74 -2.55 -16.57
CA PHE A 29 2.72 -1.85 -17.32
C PHE A 29 2.58 -0.43 -16.79
N ALA A 30 2.49 0.54 -17.67
CA ALA A 30 2.00 1.88 -17.39
C ALA A 30 0.66 2.02 -18.13
N LEU A 31 -0.42 1.95 -17.38
CA LEU A 31 -1.78 1.92 -17.89
C LEU A 31 -2.47 3.26 -17.61
N ASP A 32 -2.88 3.95 -18.66
CA ASP A 32 -3.82 5.03 -18.53
C ASP A 32 -5.19 4.43 -18.23
N LEU A 33 -5.80 4.80 -17.10
CA LEU A 33 -7.04 4.19 -16.63
C LEU A 33 -8.22 4.47 -17.57
N ASP A 34 -8.14 5.52 -18.40
CA ASP A 34 -9.15 5.83 -19.42
C ASP A 34 -9.01 4.97 -20.68
N GLU A 35 -7.86 4.30 -20.87
CA GLU A 35 -7.59 3.45 -22.04
C GLU A 35 -7.88 1.96 -21.81
N LEU A 36 -8.25 1.53 -20.60
CA LEU A 36 -8.36 0.11 -20.22
C LEU A 36 -9.32 -0.69 -21.12
N ASP A 37 -10.50 -0.14 -21.43
CA ASP A 37 -11.47 -0.81 -22.32
C ASP A 37 -10.96 -0.90 -23.75
N THR A 38 -10.24 0.13 -24.22
CA THR A 38 -9.61 0.12 -25.55
C THR A 38 -8.51 -0.90 -25.63
N LEU A 39 -7.65 -0.97 -24.61
CA LEU A 39 -6.58 -1.98 -24.50
C LEU A 39 -7.16 -3.40 -24.47
N HIS A 40 -8.24 -3.61 -23.69
CA HIS A 40 -8.93 -4.90 -23.61
C HIS A 40 -9.45 -5.39 -24.97
N ARG A 41 -9.97 -4.48 -25.80
CA ARG A 41 -10.45 -4.82 -27.16
C ARG A 41 -9.34 -5.00 -28.17
N LYS A 42 -8.22 -4.25 -28.03
CA LYS A 42 -7.12 -4.20 -29.00
C LYS A 42 -6.10 -5.31 -28.81
N LEU A 43 -5.82 -5.72 -27.56
CA LEU A 43 -4.76 -6.66 -27.22
C LEU A 43 -5.31 -8.06 -26.95
N ARG A 44 -4.71 -9.07 -27.58
CA ARG A 44 -5.09 -10.48 -27.38
C ARG A 44 -4.52 -11.07 -26.09
N LEU A 45 -3.33 -10.63 -25.69
CA LEU A 45 -2.62 -11.15 -24.50
C LEU A 45 -2.93 -10.38 -23.22
N PHE A 46 -3.73 -9.31 -23.27
CA PHE A 46 -4.13 -8.48 -22.14
C PHE A 46 -5.65 -8.41 -22.01
N SER A 47 -6.17 -8.42 -20.79
CA SER A 47 -7.59 -8.21 -20.51
C SER A 47 -7.82 -7.35 -19.28
N PHE A 48 -8.90 -6.58 -19.33
CA PHE A 48 -9.43 -5.80 -18.22
C PHE A 48 -10.59 -6.56 -17.56
N ASN A 49 -10.53 -6.74 -16.23
CA ASN A 49 -11.51 -7.46 -15.39
C ASN A 49 -11.82 -8.90 -15.81
N ARG A 50 -11.04 -9.50 -16.71
CA ARG A 50 -11.17 -10.87 -17.18
C ARG A 50 -9.84 -11.62 -17.07
N ARG A 51 -9.87 -12.95 -17.09
CA ARG A 51 -8.65 -13.79 -17.14
C ARG A 51 -8.00 -13.71 -18.51
N ASN A 52 -6.68 -13.60 -18.52
CA ASN A 52 -5.83 -13.69 -19.72
C ASN A 52 -4.40 -14.01 -19.27
N LEU A 53 -3.44 -14.08 -20.22
CA LEU A 53 -2.02 -14.18 -19.91
C LEU A 53 -1.60 -13.01 -19.01
N TYR A 54 -1.93 -11.77 -19.40
CA TYR A 54 -1.86 -10.58 -18.56
C TYR A 54 -3.25 -10.04 -18.31
N SER A 55 -3.54 -9.71 -17.07
CA SER A 55 -4.82 -9.10 -16.75
C SER A 55 -4.68 -8.03 -15.68
N PHE A 56 -5.50 -7.01 -15.80
CA PHE A 56 -5.70 -5.97 -14.83
C PHE A 56 -7.11 -6.07 -14.25
N ARG A 57 -7.25 -5.92 -12.93
CA ARG A 57 -8.55 -5.91 -12.26
C ARG A 57 -8.62 -4.73 -11.31
N ASP A 58 -9.68 -3.96 -11.41
CA ASP A 58 -9.92 -2.82 -10.51
C ASP A 58 -9.83 -3.18 -9.03
N ALA A 59 -10.38 -4.35 -8.66
CA ALA A 59 -10.42 -4.81 -7.28
C ALA A 59 -9.04 -5.09 -6.64
N ASP A 60 -7.98 -5.15 -7.44
CA ASP A 60 -6.63 -5.44 -6.92
C ASP A 60 -5.95 -4.22 -6.33
N TYR A 61 -6.41 -3.01 -6.65
CA TYR A 61 -5.74 -1.73 -6.42
C TYR A 61 -6.62 -0.80 -5.59
N LEU A 62 -6.02 0.12 -4.86
CA LEU A 62 -6.61 1.17 -4.01
C LEU A 62 -8.04 0.83 -3.53
N PRO A 63 -8.22 -0.05 -2.53
CA PRO A 63 -9.53 -0.44 -2.03
C PRO A 63 -10.26 0.76 -1.42
N THR A 64 -11.60 0.73 -1.43
CA THR A 64 -12.41 1.74 -0.73
C THR A 64 -12.26 1.63 0.78
N HIS A 65 -12.36 2.74 1.50
CA HIS A 65 -12.30 2.77 2.98
C HIS A 65 -13.33 1.84 3.65
N GLU A 66 -14.50 1.66 3.05
CA GLU A 66 -15.55 0.76 3.55
C GLU A 66 -15.15 -0.72 3.58
N SER A 67 -14.22 -1.14 2.72
CA SER A 67 -13.71 -2.51 2.71
C SER A 67 -12.75 -2.81 3.87
N VAL A 68 -12.35 -1.79 4.63
CA VAL A 68 -11.38 -1.89 5.73
C VAL A 68 -12.04 -2.31 7.03
N PHE A 69 -13.30 -1.95 7.27
CA PHE A 69 -13.99 -2.16 8.55
C PHE A 69 -14.99 -3.34 8.55
N ASN A 70 -15.40 -3.86 7.41
CA ASN A 70 -16.40 -4.91 7.33
C ASN A 70 -15.77 -6.32 7.21
N GLY A 71 -15.08 -6.75 8.28
CA GLY A 71 -14.78 -8.18 8.51
C GLY A 71 -16.01 -9.02 8.90
N SER A 72 -17.20 -8.44 8.95
CA SER A 72 -18.47 -9.15 9.07
C SER A 72 -18.96 -9.51 7.66
N ALA A 73 -19.34 -10.76 7.47
CA ALA A 73 -20.01 -11.28 6.30
C ALA A 73 -21.23 -10.42 5.97
N VAL A 74 -21.05 -9.42 5.12
CA VAL A 74 -22.15 -8.63 4.59
C VAL A 74 -22.80 -9.44 3.49
N ASP A 75 -24.07 -9.72 3.75
CA ASP A 75 -25.03 -10.38 2.90
C ASP A 75 -24.83 -10.10 1.40
N SER A 76 -24.64 -11.16 0.63
CA SER A 76 -24.38 -11.13 -0.81
C SER A 76 -25.59 -10.63 -1.64
N ALA A 77 -26.71 -10.30 -0.99
CA ALA A 77 -27.95 -9.91 -1.66
C ALA A 77 -28.07 -8.41 -2.03
N ASN A 78 -27.23 -7.51 -1.48
CA ASN A 78 -27.36 -6.07 -1.71
C ASN A 78 -26.15 -5.43 -2.40
N ARG A 79 -25.32 -6.18 -3.14
CA ARG A 79 -24.21 -5.68 -3.96
C ARG A 79 -24.63 -5.10 -5.31
N LYS A 80 -25.64 -4.26 -5.33
CA LYS A 80 -25.84 -3.28 -6.42
C LYS A 80 -25.32 -1.90 -6.05
N SER A 81 -24.34 -1.78 -5.15
CA SER A 81 -23.57 -0.56 -5.03
C SER A 81 -22.69 -0.44 -6.28
N GLU A 82 -22.81 0.69 -6.97
CA GLU A 82 -22.02 1.09 -8.14
C GLU A 82 -20.60 0.54 -8.02
N ILE A 83 -20.17 -0.22 -9.04
CA ILE A 83 -18.78 -0.67 -9.16
C ILE A 83 -17.96 0.59 -9.42
N VAL A 84 -17.57 1.27 -8.35
CA VAL A 84 -16.71 2.45 -8.42
C VAL A 84 -15.38 2.00 -9.03
N ASN A 85 -15.13 2.36 -10.27
CA ASN A 85 -13.92 1.97 -10.98
C ASN A 85 -12.67 2.56 -10.28
N LEU A 86 -11.50 2.03 -10.56
CA LEU A 86 -10.27 2.46 -9.90
C LEU A 86 -10.00 3.97 -10.06
N LYS A 87 -10.27 4.55 -11.24
CA LYS A 87 -10.08 5.99 -11.47
C LYS A 87 -10.94 6.81 -10.49
N SER A 88 -12.21 6.47 -10.33
CA SER A 88 -13.11 7.17 -9.39
C SER A 88 -12.62 7.06 -7.94
N ARG A 89 -12.06 5.90 -7.53
CA ARG A 89 -11.45 5.74 -6.19
C ARG A 89 -10.24 6.64 -6.00
N VAL A 90 -9.37 6.74 -7.02
CA VAL A 90 -8.22 7.67 -6.99
C VAL A 90 -8.70 9.11 -6.91
N VAL A 91 -9.68 9.52 -7.73
CA VAL A 91 -10.26 10.87 -7.69
C VAL A 91 -10.83 11.18 -6.30
N SER A 92 -11.63 10.27 -5.74
CA SER A 92 -12.20 10.45 -4.39
C SER A 92 -11.11 10.54 -3.31
N HIS A 93 -10.08 9.71 -3.41
CA HIS A 93 -8.96 9.75 -2.46
C HIS A 93 -8.21 11.09 -2.53
N LEU A 94 -7.95 11.62 -3.72
CA LEU A 94 -7.31 12.93 -3.91
C LEU A 94 -8.19 14.08 -3.42
N ALA A 95 -9.49 14.02 -3.69
CA ALA A 95 -10.46 15.04 -3.24
C ALA A 95 -10.50 15.15 -1.71
N GLN A 96 -10.41 14.02 -0.97
CA GLN A 96 -10.31 14.02 0.49
C GLN A 96 -9.07 14.78 1.02
N HIS A 97 -8.06 14.96 0.17
CA HIS A 97 -6.84 15.70 0.47
C HIS A 97 -6.78 17.08 -0.21
N GLY A 98 -7.92 17.57 -0.71
CA GLY A 98 -8.01 18.89 -1.33
C GLY A 98 -7.41 19.00 -2.74
N ILE A 99 -7.18 17.88 -3.43
CA ILE A 99 -6.63 17.85 -4.78
C ILE A 99 -7.75 17.51 -5.76
N ASP A 100 -8.15 18.47 -6.60
CA ASP A 100 -9.14 18.25 -7.65
C ASP A 100 -8.49 17.57 -8.87
N LEU A 101 -9.02 16.42 -9.24
CA LEU A 101 -8.64 15.67 -10.45
C LEU A 101 -9.80 15.55 -11.45
N THR A 102 -10.83 16.39 -11.35
CA THR A 102 -12.00 16.35 -12.23
C THR A 102 -11.62 16.52 -13.69
N GLY A 103 -11.93 15.52 -14.53
CA GLY A 103 -11.56 15.50 -15.95
C GLY A 103 -10.07 15.29 -16.23
N GLY A 104 -9.30 15.03 -15.19
CA GLY A 104 -7.88 14.68 -15.28
C GLY A 104 -7.65 13.23 -15.66
N ARG A 105 -6.39 12.82 -15.70
CA ARG A 105 -5.91 11.52 -16.14
C ARG A 105 -5.10 10.84 -15.05
N VAL A 106 -5.21 9.52 -14.94
CA VAL A 106 -4.41 8.68 -14.03
C VAL A 106 -3.62 7.65 -14.83
N LEU A 107 -2.30 7.68 -14.71
CA LEU A 107 -1.38 6.67 -15.24
C LEU A 107 -0.91 5.77 -14.09
N LEU A 108 -1.30 4.50 -14.14
CA LEU A 108 -0.91 3.48 -13.16
C LEU A 108 0.29 2.69 -13.66
N VAL A 109 1.41 2.74 -12.94
CA VAL A 109 2.60 1.91 -13.19
C VAL A 109 2.62 0.76 -12.21
N SER A 110 2.51 -0.48 -12.70
CA SER A 110 2.31 -1.66 -11.86
C SER A 110 2.68 -2.96 -12.58
N LEU A 111 2.84 -4.04 -11.80
CA LEU A 111 2.83 -5.40 -12.34
C LEU A 111 1.39 -5.89 -12.48
N PRO A 112 1.01 -6.47 -13.64
CA PRO A 112 -0.32 -7.04 -13.84
C PRO A 112 -0.39 -8.44 -13.22
N ARG A 113 -1.60 -9.03 -13.21
CA ARG A 113 -1.76 -10.47 -13.03
C ARG A 113 -1.14 -11.22 -14.19
N VAL A 114 -0.43 -12.29 -13.91
CA VAL A 114 0.08 -13.25 -14.92
C VAL A 114 -0.64 -14.57 -14.70
N LEU A 115 -1.37 -15.07 -15.70
CA LEU A 115 -2.20 -16.28 -15.61
C LEU A 115 -3.15 -16.27 -14.38
N GLY A 116 -3.61 -15.08 -13.98
CA GLY A 116 -4.49 -14.87 -12.83
C GLY A 116 -3.78 -14.72 -11.47
N TYR A 117 -2.48 -14.98 -11.37
CA TYR A 117 -1.70 -14.75 -10.16
C TYR A 117 -1.21 -13.31 -10.09
N LEU A 118 -1.46 -12.64 -8.96
CA LEU A 118 -0.95 -11.30 -8.67
C LEU A 118 0.01 -11.34 -7.50
N PHE A 119 1.19 -10.82 -7.73
CA PHE A 119 2.09 -10.35 -6.69
C PHE A 119 2.74 -9.06 -7.16
N ASN A 120 2.40 -7.95 -6.53
CA ASN A 120 2.90 -6.63 -6.85
C ASN A 120 3.24 -5.88 -5.56
N PRO A 121 4.56 -5.71 -5.25
CA PRO A 121 4.98 -5.09 -3.99
C PRO A 121 4.72 -3.57 -3.95
N VAL A 122 4.59 -2.93 -5.10
CA VAL A 122 4.32 -1.50 -5.19
C VAL A 122 3.68 -1.12 -6.52
N SER A 123 2.66 -0.26 -6.45
CA SER A 123 2.06 0.43 -7.60
C SER A 123 2.29 1.93 -7.47
N PHE A 124 2.38 2.63 -8.60
CA PHE A 124 2.54 4.08 -8.62
C PHE A 124 1.46 4.69 -9.50
N TYR A 125 0.64 5.56 -8.93
CA TYR A 125 -0.34 6.36 -9.68
C TYR A 125 0.25 7.73 -9.91
N PHE A 126 0.33 8.15 -11.17
CA PHE A 126 0.69 9.52 -11.56
C PHE A 126 -0.57 10.21 -12.07
N CYS A 127 -0.96 11.26 -11.38
CA CYS A 127 -2.21 11.96 -11.62
C CYS A 127 -1.92 13.29 -12.30
N TYR A 128 -2.63 13.55 -13.39
CA TYR A 128 -2.48 14.73 -14.23
C TYR A 128 -3.81 15.44 -14.32
N ASP A 129 -3.82 16.77 -14.27
CA ASP A 129 -5.00 17.56 -14.50
C ASP A 129 -5.46 17.52 -15.97
N ARG A 130 -6.49 18.29 -16.32
CA ARG A 130 -7.02 18.40 -17.69
C ARG A 130 -5.99 18.94 -18.69
N SER A 131 -5.05 19.76 -18.23
CA SER A 131 -3.99 20.34 -19.08
C SER A 131 -2.86 19.35 -19.34
N GLY A 132 -2.82 18.21 -18.62
CA GLY A 132 -1.74 17.24 -18.64
C GLY A 132 -0.62 17.59 -17.66
N THR A 133 -0.82 18.56 -16.78
CA THR A 133 0.14 18.91 -15.73
C THR A 133 0.08 17.87 -14.61
N PRO A 134 1.22 17.33 -14.15
CA PRO A 134 1.22 16.40 -13.01
C PRO A 134 0.84 17.15 -11.73
N VAL A 135 -0.16 16.63 -11.01
CA VAL A 135 -0.68 17.23 -9.76
C VAL A 135 -0.51 16.36 -8.54
N ALA A 136 -0.34 15.05 -8.71
CA ALA A 136 -0.06 14.15 -7.59
C ALA A 136 0.65 12.88 -8.04
N ALA A 137 1.39 12.26 -7.12
CA ALA A 137 1.83 10.88 -7.23
C ALA A 137 1.39 10.11 -5.98
N LEU A 138 0.92 8.87 -6.18
CA LEU A 138 0.42 8.00 -5.12
C LEU A 138 1.12 6.64 -5.21
N PRO A 139 2.27 6.42 -4.54
CA PRO A 139 2.82 5.08 -4.36
C PRO A 139 1.95 4.27 -3.39
N GLU A 140 1.47 3.12 -3.83
CA GLU A 140 0.73 2.14 -3.05
C GLU A 140 1.64 0.95 -2.78
N VAL A 141 2.09 0.80 -1.55
CA VAL A 141 2.98 -0.29 -1.13
C VAL A 141 2.14 -1.45 -0.60
N THR A 142 2.47 -2.67 -1.05
CA THR A 142 1.80 -3.91 -0.64
C THR A 142 2.83 -4.86 -0.04
N ASN A 143 2.53 -5.42 1.14
CA ASN A 143 3.39 -6.43 1.76
C ASN A 143 2.98 -7.86 1.35
N THR A 144 3.75 -8.86 1.81
CA THR A 144 3.46 -10.27 1.55
C THR A 144 2.18 -10.78 2.21
N PHE A 145 1.63 -10.06 3.18
CA PHE A 145 0.33 -10.33 3.83
C PHE A 145 -0.86 -9.73 3.06
N LYS A 146 -0.61 -9.08 1.91
CA LYS A 146 -1.59 -8.36 1.08
C LYS A 146 -2.20 -7.13 1.75
N GLU A 147 -1.58 -6.62 2.80
CA GLU A 147 -1.92 -5.31 3.33
C GLU A 147 -1.35 -4.24 2.42
N MET A 148 -2.05 -3.13 2.31
CA MET A 148 -1.72 -2.05 1.38
C MET A 148 -1.68 -0.73 2.12
N LYS A 149 -0.77 0.14 1.72
CA LYS A 149 -0.71 1.52 2.21
C LYS A 149 -0.39 2.48 1.07
N PRO A 150 -1.29 3.40 0.74
CA PRO A 150 -1.00 4.50 -0.16
C PRO A 150 -0.27 5.63 0.58
N TYR A 151 0.61 6.32 -0.14
CA TYR A 151 1.29 7.53 0.32
C TYR A 151 1.03 8.63 -0.69
N LEU A 152 0.56 9.80 -0.25
CA LEU A 152 0.20 10.88 -1.14
C LEU A 152 1.34 11.91 -1.23
N LEU A 153 1.80 12.17 -2.46
CA LEU A 153 2.69 13.25 -2.82
C LEU A 153 1.87 14.26 -3.64
N GLY A 154 1.46 15.35 -3.00
CA GLY A 154 0.64 16.40 -3.62
C GLY A 154 1.45 17.40 -4.46
N PRO A 155 0.79 18.45 -5.01
CA PRO A 155 1.41 19.38 -5.95
C PRO A 155 2.63 20.11 -5.38
N ALA A 156 2.61 20.45 -4.08
CA ALA A 156 3.73 21.13 -3.41
C ALA A 156 5.03 20.31 -3.35
N THR A 157 4.96 19.00 -3.61
CA THR A 157 6.14 18.11 -3.61
C THR A 157 6.77 17.95 -4.98
N LEU A 158 6.16 18.55 -6.03
CA LEU A 158 6.66 18.48 -7.39
C LEU A 158 7.74 19.53 -7.63
N ALA A 159 8.95 19.09 -7.94
CA ALA A 159 10.04 19.96 -8.37
C ALA A 159 10.85 19.26 -9.47
N ASP A 160 11.26 20.00 -10.50
CA ASP A 160 12.09 19.51 -11.62
C ASP A 160 11.53 18.24 -12.30
N GLY A 161 10.19 18.13 -12.40
CA GLY A 161 9.49 16.99 -12.99
C GLY A 161 9.54 15.71 -12.15
N ALA A 162 9.80 15.82 -10.84
CA ALA A 162 9.77 14.71 -9.89
C ALA A 162 9.05 15.11 -8.61
N PHE A 163 8.19 14.23 -8.12
CA PHE A 163 7.62 14.34 -6.78
C PHE A 163 8.62 13.87 -5.75
N ARG A 164 8.87 14.68 -4.71
CA ARG A 164 9.84 14.39 -3.65
C ARG A 164 9.21 14.64 -2.28
N LEU A 165 9.20 13.60 -1.44
CA LEU A 165 8.65 13.72 -0.09
C LEU A 165 9.27 12.67 0.82
N ARG A 166 9.75 13.12 1.99
CA ARG A 166 10.10 12.22 3.08
C ARG A 166 8.97 12.20 4.10
N LEU A 167 8.55 11.00 4.49
CA LEU A 167 7.46 10.79 5.45
C LEU A 167 7.65 9.48 6.21
N PRO A 168 7.05 9.37 7.43
CA PRO A 168 7.11 8.15 8.22
C PRO A 168 6.45 6.98 7.48
N LYS A 169 7.09 5.81 7.54
CA LYS A 169 6.62 4.60 6.89
C LYS A 169 5.33 4.07 7.54
N HIS A 170 5.30 3.93 8.87
CA HIS A 170 4.17 3.40 9.65
C HIS A 170 3.49 2.17 9.02
N PHE A 171 4.31 1.30 8.42
CA PHE A 171 3.85 0.13 7.69
C PHE A 171 4.88 -1.00 7.74
N TYR A 172 4.45 -2.20 8.11
CA TYR A 172 5.29 -3.39 8.11
C TYR A 172 5.41 -3.98 6.70
N VAL A 173 6.49 -3.71 6.02
CA VAL A 173 6.75 -4.20 4.64
C VAL A 173 7.61 -5.46 4.64
N SER A 174 8.61 -5.52 5.54
CA SER A 174 9.60 -6.61 5.57
C SER A 174 10.03 -6.88 7.01
N PRO A 175 10.28 -8.15 7.39
CA PRO A 175 10.82 -8.49 8.71
C PRO A 175 12.23 -7.94 8.96
N PHE A 176 12.93 -7.45 7.94
CA PHE A 176 14.27 -6.87 8.05
C PHE A 176 14.30 -5.34 7.94
N SER A 177 13.14 -4.68 8.01
CA SER A 177 13.02 -3.22 8.02
C SER A 177 11.95 -2.83 9.02
N ASP A 178 12.34 -2.10 10.07
CA ASP A 178 11.43 -1.66 11.11
C ASP A 178 10.29 -0.78 10.55
N VAL A 179 9.23 -0.62 11.32
CA VAL A 179 8.11 0.29 11.03
C VAL A 179 8.50 1.73 11.32
N ASP A 180 9.38 1.94 12.32
CA ASP A 180 9.89 3.27 12.71
C ASP A 180 11.06 3.72 11.82
N VAL A 181 10.78 3.80 10.52
CA VAL A 181 11.68 4.36 9.52
C VAL A 181 10.90 5.35 8.66
N SER A 182 11.61 6.25 7.97
CA SER A 182 10.99 7.14 7.00
C SER A 182 11.31 6.68 5.58
N PHE A 183 10.30 6.74 4.70
CA PHE A 183 10.49 6.68 3.26
C PHE A 183 10.81 8.07 2.72
N ASP A 184 11.82 8.15 1.87
CA ASP A 184 12.12 9.32 1.04
C ASP A 184 11.85 8.96 -0.41
N PHE A 185 10.71 9.43 -0.93
CA PHE A 185 10.26 9.18 -2.28
C PHE A 185 10.86 10.20 -3.25
N GLN A 186 11.37 9.71 -4.39
CA GLN A 186 11.76 10.50 -5.54
C GLN A 186 11.16 9.86 -6.79
N LEU A 187 10.01 10.35 -7.21
CA LEU A 187 9.19 9.79 -8.26
C LEU A 187 9.18 10.75 -9.45
N ARG A 188 10.03 10.52 -10.44
CA ARG A 188 10.00 11.30 -11.68
C ARG A 188 8.74 10.93 -12.48
N THR A 189 8.06 11.94 -13.01
CA THR A 189 6.90 11.74 -13.89
C THR A 189 7.31 10.85 -15.08
N PRO A 190 6.52 9.80 -15.40
CA PRO A 190 6.83 8.88 -16.48
C PRO A 190 6.88 9.56 -17.84
N GLY A 191 7.95 9.31 -18.60
CA GLY A 191 8.17 9.80 -19.96
C GLY A 191 8.80 8.70 -20.81
N ASP A 192 9.85 9.04 -21.60
CA ASP A 192 10.63 8.06 -22.37
C ASP A 192 11.40 7.10 -21.46
N ARG A 193 11.57 7.46 -20.23
CA ARG A 193 12.18 6.64 -19.19
C ARG A 193 11.40 6.75 -17.89
N LEU A 194 11.16 5.61 -17.25
CA LEU A 194 10.72 5.55 -15.86
C LEU A 194 11.94 5.71 -14.96
N SER A 195 11.81 6.52 -13.90
CA SER A 195 12.84 6.71 -12.88
C SER A 195 12.20 6.94 -11.53
N ILE A 196 12.28 5.96 -10.66
CA ILE A 196 11.71 5.94 -9.31
C ILE A 196 12.82 5.56 -8.35
N GLN A 197 12.93 6.27 -7.25
CA GLN A 197 13.79 5.95 -6.13
C GLN A 197 13.02 6.07 -4.83
N ILE A 198 13.24 5.12 -3.93
CA ILE A 198 12.69 5.10 -2.57
C ILE A 198 13.83 4.75 -1.64
N ASP A 199 14.13 5.63 -0.72
CA ASP A 199 15.17 5.45 0.28
C ASP A 199 14.54 5.27 1.67
N ASP A 200 15.06 4.32 2.46
CA ASP A 200 14.70 4.16 3.87
C ASP A 200 15.70 4.91 4.75
N TYR A 201 15.18 5.66 5.73
CA TYR A 201 15.98 6.41 6.69
C TYR A 201 15.61 6.05 8.12
N ILE A 202 16.63 5.92 8.98
CA ILE A 202 16.51 5.91 10.44
C ILE A 202 17.17 7.21 10.93
N GLY A 203 16.36 8.16 11.41
CA GLY A 203 16.84 9.52 11.67
C GLY A 203 17.44 10.17 10.41
N ALA A 204 18.71 10.58 10.46
CA ALA A 204 19.43 11.14 9.32
C ALA A 204 20.16 10.10 8.45
N ALA A 205 20.29 8.86 8.93
CA ALA A 205 21.07 7.81 8.26
C ALA A 205 20.20 7.07 7.22
N ARG A 206 20.66 7.04 5.97
CA ARG A 206 20.06 6.22 4.91
C ARG A 206 20.47 4.75 5.09
N THR A 207 19.51 3.88 5.27
CA THR A 207 19.72 2.45 5.53
C THR A 207 19.49 1.55 4.32
N LEU A 208 18.62 1.97 3.39
CA LEU A 208 18.31 1.24 2.17
C LEU A 208 18.03 2.23 1.03
N THR A 209 18.46 1.90 -0.17
CA THR A 209 18.04 2.54 -1.42
C THR A 209 17.39 1.50 -2.33
N SER A 210 16.23 1.81 -2.86
CA SER A 210 15.53 1.03 -3.87
C SER A 210 15.33 1.88 -5.11
N THR A 211 15.79 1.41 -6.27
CA THR A 211 15.58 2.11 -7.54
C THR A 211 14.87 1.22 -8.54
N LEU A 212 14.03 1.85 -9.35
CA LEU A 212 13.30 1.23 -10.45
C LEU A 212 13.40 2.15 -11.66
N ALA A 213 14.19 1.76 -12.66
CA ALA A 213 14.45 2.62 -13.82
C ALA A 213 14.56 1.82 -15.12
N GLY A 214 14.01 2.36 -16.20
CA GLY A 214 14.08 1.71 -17.49
C GLY A 214 13.41 2.47 -18.63
N PRO A 215 13.72 2.13 -19.89
CA PRO A 215 13.15 2.77 -21.05
C PRO A 215 11.69 2.37 -21.30
N ARG A 216 10.96 3.30 -21.91
CA ARG A 216 9.62 3.07 -22.45
C ARG A 216 9.66 2.08 -23.61
N GLN A 217 8.64 1.21 -23.67
CA GLN A 217 8.43 0.24 -24.72
C GLN A 217 6.97 0.28 -25.18
N PRO A 218 6.68 0.00 -26.46
CA PRO A 218 5.30 -0.02 -26.94
C PRO A 218 4.51 -1.16 -26.30
N LEU A 219 3.25 -0.89 -25.95
CA LEU A 219 2.32 -1.91 -25.46
C LEU A 219 1.60 -2.55 -26.66
N THR A 220 2.14 -3.68 -27.12
CA THR A 220 1.62 -4.48 -28.24
C THR A 220 1.68 -5.97 -27.90
N ASP A 221 0.85 -6.79 -28.56
CA ASP A 221 0.89 -8.25 -28.37
C ASP A 221 2.25 -8.85 -28.67
N GLY A 222 2.93 -8.39 -29.72
CA GLY A 222 4.27 -8.85 -30.06
C GLY A 222 5.29 -8.54 -28.96
N ARG A 223 5.23 -7.33 -28.36
CA ARG A 223 6.11 -6.98 -27.24
C ARG A 223 5.76 -7.77 -25.99
N LEU A 224 4.48 -8.01 -25.70
CA LEU A 224 4.02 -8.84 -24.60
C LEU A 224 4.48 -10.28 -24.76
N ALA A 225 4.34 -10.87 -25.95
CA ALA A 225 4.84 -12.22 -26.25
C ALA A 225 6.37 -12.31 -26.04
N TRP A 226 7.12 -11.33 -26.55
CA TRP A 226 8.56 -11.25 -26.34
C TRP A 226 8.92 -11.16 -24.85
N PHE A 227 8.22 -10.32 -24.07
CA PHE A 227 8.48 -10.19 -22.64
C PHE A 227 8.05 -11.43 -21.86
N THR A 228 7.04 -12.17 -22.31
CA THR A 228 6.69 -13.47 -21.72
C THR A 228 7.82 -14.48 -21.82
N LEU A 229 8.49 -14.51 -22.99
CA LEU A 229 9.65 -15.39 -23.20
C LEU A 229 10.88 -14.90 -22.42
N LYS A 230 11.14 -13.59 -22.43
CA LYS A 230 12.31 -12.98 -21.76
C LYS A 230 12.19 -12.99 -20.24
N TYR A 231 10.99 -12.87 -19.71
CA TYR A 231 10.68 -12.79 -18.28
C TYR A 231 9.59 -13.79 -17.87
N PRO A 232 9.85 -15.09 -18.00
CA PRO A 232 8.82 -16.10 -17.73
C PRO A 232 8.33 -15.98 -16.30
N LEU A 233 7.01 -16.07 -16.11
CA LEU A 233 6.33 -16.04 -14.80
C LEU A 233 6.84 -14.92 -13.89
N ILE A 234 6.93 -13.69 -14.41
CA ILE A 234 7.59 -12.56 -13.74
C ILE A 234 7.10 -12.32 -12.31
N THR A 235 5.82 -12.49 -12.03
CA THR A 235 5.24 -12.32 -10.68
C THR A 235 5.75 -13.38 -9.70
N LEU A 236 5.88 -14.64 -10.15
CA LEU A 236 6.48 -15.72 -9.36
C LEU A 236 7.99 -15.48 -9.16
N LYS A 237 8.68 -15.01 -10.19
CA LYS A 237 10.10 -14.65 -10.07
C LYS A 237 10.31 -13.57 -9.01
N VAL A 238 9.49 -12.53 -8.99
CA VAL A 238 9.62 -11.43 -8.02
C VAL A 238 9.41 -11.94 -6.59
N ILE A 239 8.35 -12.71 -6.32
CA ILE A 239 8.13 -13.25 -4.97
C ILE A 239 9.22 -14.23 -4.55
N SER A 240 9.70 -15.08 -5.45
CA SER A 240 10.80 -16.01 -5.16
C SER A 240 12.09 -15.27 -4.82
N LEU A 241 12.41 -14.18 -5.54
CA LEU A 241 13.55 -13.33 -5.23
C LEU A 241 13.43 -12.66 -3.86
N ILE A 242 12.24 -12.19 -3.49
CA ILE A 242 11.99 -11.61 -2.16
C ILE A 242 12.30 -12.64 -1.07
N HIS A 243 11.78 -13.87 -1.17
CA HIS A 243 12.04 -14.92 -0.19
C HIS A 243 13.52 -15.34 -0.17
N TRP A 244 14.15 -15.45 -1.34
CA TRP A 244 15.57 -15.77 -1.44
C TRP A 244 16.46 -14.73 -0.76
N HIS A 245 16.19 -13.42 -1.01
CA HIS A 245 16.95 -12.35 -0.36
C HIS A 245 16.63 -12.24 1.13
N ALA A 246 15.39 -12.54 1.54
CA ALA A 246 15.02 -12.64 2.95
C ALA A 246 15.83 -13.75 3.66
N LEU A 247 15.93 -14.94 3.06
CA LEU A 247 16.76 -16.04 3.57
C LEU A 247 18.25 -15.61 3.68
N ARG A 248 18.78 -14.94 2.66
CA ARG A 248 20.17 -14.45 2.68
C ARG A 248 20.41 -13.40 3.78
N LEU A 249 19.45 -12.53 4.07
CA LEU A 249 19.53 -11.55 5.16
C LEU A 249 19.48 -12.26 6.52
N TRP A 250 18.62 -13.27 6.66
CA TRP A 250 18.55 -14.09 7.86
C TRP A 250 19.87 -14.84 8.13
N LEU A 251 20.46 -15.49 7.11
CA LEU A 251 21.77 -16.14 7.20
C LEU A 251 22.91 -15.17 7.54
N LYS A 252 22.75 -13.88 7.20
CA LYS A 252 23.70 -12.83 7.59
C LYS A 252 23.45 -12.30 9.01
N ASN A 253 22.51 -12.87 9.77
CA ASN A 253 22.12 -12.39 11.10
C ASN A 253 21.71 -10.89 11.10
N VAL A 254 20.96 -10.44 10.08
CA VAL A 254 20.33 -9.13 10.10
C VAL A 254 19.18 -9.17 11.10
N PRO A 255 19.01 -8.15 11.99
CA PRO A 255 17.92 -8.12 12.96
C PRO A 255 16.56 -8.37 12.32
N TRP A 256 15.75 -9.22 12.96
CA TRP A 256 14.43 -9.60 12.52
C TRP A 256 13.37 -9.02 13.46
N PHE A 257 12.37 -8.37 12.88
CA PHE A 257 11.26 -7.73 13.59
C PHE A 257 9.98 -8.53 13.38
N ALA A 258 9.35 -8.98 14.47
CA ALA A 258 8.07 -9.65 14.39
C ALA A 258 6.95 -8.64 14.08
N LYS A 259 6.06 -8.99 13.16
CA LYS A 259 4.91 -8.14 12.79
C LYS A 259 4.01 -7.85 14.00
N SER A 260 3.75 -8.84 14.85
CA SER A 260 2.93 -8.72 16.06
C SER A 260 3.48 -7.70 17.05
N ALA A 261 4.82 -7.59 17.17
CA ALA A 261 5.46 -6.61 18.05
C ALA A 261 5.29 -5.16 17.59
N ARG A 262 4.89 -4.94 16.33
CA ARG A 262 4.76 -3.62 15.69
C ARG A 262 3.33 -3.34 15.20
N ALA A 263 2.33 -4.07 15.68
CA ALA A 263 0.95 -3.91 15.25
C ALA A 263 0.40 -2.51 15.56
N ALA A 264 0.71 -1.97 16.77
CA ALA A 264 0.26 -0.67 17.22
C ALA A 264 0.90 0.53 16.49
N ASP A 265 2.05 0.33 15.84
CA ASP A 265 2.80 1.37 15.15
C ASP A 265 2.33 1.56 13.70
N GLN A 266 1.50 0.65 13.20
CA GLN A 266 0.97 0.71 11.84
C GLN A 266 -0.28 1.59 11.78
N ARG A 267 -0.36 2.46 10.76
CA ARG A 267 -1.45 3.43 10.61
C ARG A 267 -1.92 3.51 9.16
N ALA A 268 -3.21 3.82 8.97
CA ALA A 268 -3.82 4.05 7.66
C ALA A 268 -3.59 2.88 6.68
N LEU A 269 -3.78 1.64 7.15
CA LEU A 269 -3.68 0.45 6.31
C LEU A 269 -5.00 0.16 5.63
N TYR A 270 -4.89 -0.24 4.36
CA TYR A 270 -5.96 -0.87 3.61
C TYR A 270 -5.78 -2.39 3.66
N ARG A 271 -6.87 -3.13 3.81
CA ARG A 271 -6.90 -4.60 3.96
C ARG A 271 -6.00 -5.09 5.12
N PRO A 272 -6.19 -4.63 6.36
CA PRO A 272 -5.40 -5.11 7.48
C PRO A 272 -5.55 -6.63 7.63
N HIS A 273 -4.46 -7.31 7.97
CA HIS A 273 -4.48 -8.75 8.23
C HIS A 273 -5.26 -9.04 9.52
N ALA A 274 -5.98 -10.16 9.58
CA ALA A 274 -6.83 -10.55 10.71
C ALA A 274 -6.12 -10.51 12.09
N SER A 275 -4.81 -10.71 12.14
CA SER A 275 -4.02 -10.59 13.37
C SER A 275 -3.98 -9.16 13.93
N ILE A 276 -4.04 -8.13 13.07
CA ILE A 276 -4.05 -6.72 13.47
C ILE A 276 -5.47 -6.27 13.81
N ALA A 277 -6.47 -6.74 13.05
CA ALA A 277 -7.87 -6.41 13.28
C ALA A 277 -8.38 -6.86 14.65
N ARG A 278 -7.90 -8.00 15.17
CA ARG A 278 -8.25 -8.49 16.52
C ARG A 278 -7.71 -7.60 17.63
N ASP A 279 -6.47 -7.13 17.53
CA ASP A 279 -5.85 -6.28 18.55
C ASP A 279 -6.51 -4.88 18.62
N THR A 280 -7.00 -4.37 17.49
CA THR A 280 -7.72 -3.08 17.43
C THR A 280 -9.11 -3.20 18.06
N MET A 281 -9.83 -4.31 17.84
CA MET A 281 -11.13 -4.56 18.46
C MET A 281 -11.05 -4.74 19.98
N ILE A 282 -9.97 -5.31 20.50
CA ILE A 282 -9.76 -5.48 21.95
C ILE A 282 -9.45 -4.13 22.62
N LYS A 283 -8.80 -3.20 21.93
CA LYS A 283 -8.48 -1.87 22.46
C LYS A 283 -9.65 -0.88 22.43
N ASP A 284 -10.60 -1.05 21.51
CA ASP A 284 -11.83 -0.24 21.45
C ASP A 284 -12.93 -0.71 22.41
N GLN A 285 -12.83 -1.93 22.94
CA GLN A 285 -13.59 -2.33 24.11
C GLN A 285 -12.81 -1.83 25.34
N GLY A 286 -13.03 -0.57 25.71
CA GLY A 286 -12.59 0.00 26.98
C GLY A 286 -13.00 -0.93 28.16
N PRO A 287 -12.31 -0.84 29.30
CA PRO A 287 -12.59 -1.72 30.44
C PRO A 287 -14.09 -1.65 30.72
N GLY A 288 -14.77 -2.79 30.55
CA GLY A 288 -16.18 -2.92 30.80
C GLY A 288 -16.47 -2.33 32.18
N THR A 289 -17.38 -1.38 32.23
CA THR A 289 -18.00 -0.93 33.45
C THR A 289 -18.57 -2.16 34.16
N ALA A 290 -17.81 -2.70 35.10
CA ALA A 290 -18.35 -3.62 36.06
C ALA A 290 -19.50 -2.87 36.76
N GLU A 291 -20.73 -3.25 36.50
CA GLU A 291 -21.89 -2.86 37.29
C GLU A 291 -21.61 -3.25 38.73
N ILE A 292 -21.27 -2.25 39.55
CA ILE A 292 -21.26 -2.38 40.98
C ILE A 292 -22.74 -2.46 41.37
N SER A 293 -23.23 -3.68 41.61
CA SER A 293 -24.51 -3.92 42.24
C SER A 293 -24.49 -3.26 43.62
N SER A 294 -25.25 -2.19 43.76
CA SER A 294 -25.51 -1.51 45.03
C SER A 294 -26.16 -2.47 46.05
N PRO A 295 -25.68 -2.55 47.27
CA PRO A 295 -26.40 -3.28 48.31
C PRO A 295 -27.59 -2.45 48.78
N ASN A 296 -28.73 -3.13 48.91
CA ASN A 296 -30.02 -2.74 49.39
C ASN A 296 -29.94 -2.06 50.79
N PRO A 297 -30.63 -0.94 51.07
CA PRO A 297 -30.63 -0.31 52.40
C PRO A 297 -31.59 -1.05 53.34
N LEU A 298 -31.06 -1.64 54.40
CA LEU A 298 -31.81 -2.11 55.50
C LEU A 298 -32.13 -0.94 56.49
N SER A 299 -33.40 -0.86 56.87
CA SER A 299 -34.06 0.08 57.72
C SER A 299 -33.45 0.27 59.17
N PRO A 300 -33.79 1.37 59.89
CA PRO A 300 -33.11 1.76 61.11
C PRO A 300 -33.72 1.08 62.39
N LYS A 301 -32.87 0.71 63.31
CA LYS A 301 -33.28 0.49 64.69
C LYS A 301 -32.62 1.54 65.58
N SER A 302 -33.51 2.27 66.27
CA SER A 302 -33.32 3.23 67.33
C SER A 302 -32.74 2.62 68.61
N ALA A 303 -31.89 3.35 69.30
CA ALA A 303 -31.67 3.51 70.74
C ALA A 303 -30.25 4.07 70.90
N GLY A 304 -30.04 5.22 71.44
CA GLY A 304 -30.48 5.80 72.69
C GLY A 304 -29.23 6.08 73.53
N LEU A 305 -29.15 7.35 74.01
CA LEU A 305 -28.34 7.81 75.15
C LEU A 305 -26.99 8.52 74.90
N SER A 306 -27.08 9.76 75.32
CA SER A 306 -26.07 10.82 75.48
C SER A 306 -25.20 10.61 76.76
N PRO A 307 -24.49 11.65 77.28
CA PRO A 307 -23.20 12.22 76.86
C PRO A 307 -22.21 12.27 78.05
N SER A 308 -20.98 12.65 77.82
CA SER A 308 -20.14 13.44 78.78
C SER A 308 -18.80 13.72 78.17
N SER A 309 -18.46 14.99 77.81
CA SER A 309 -17.71 15.97 78.61
C SER A 309 -16.27 15.58 78.95
N LEU A 310 -15.33 16.33 78.41
CA LEU A 310 -14.39 17.22 79.08
C LEU A 310 -13.08 17.36 78.26
N SER A 311 -12.81 18.62 78.01
CA SER A 311 -11.47 19.14 77.67
C SER A 311 -10.54 19.07 78.92
N PRO A 312 -9.23 19.43 78.83
CA PRO A 312 -8.71 20.60 78.21
C PRO A 312 -7.78 20.32 77.01
#